data_03f4c1f81174dad5f76e5a40f88d288c
#
_entry.id   03f4c1f81174dad5f76e5a40f88d288c
#
_cell.length_a   1.000
_cell.length_b   1.000
_cell.length_c   1.000
_cell.angle_alpha   90.00
_cell.angle_beta   90.00
_cell.angle_gamma   90.00
#
_symmetry.space_group_name_H-M   'P 1'
#
loop_
_entity.id
_entity.type
_entity.pdbx_description
1 polymer ?
#
loop_
_entity_poly.entity_id
_entity_poly.type
_entity_poly.pdbx_seq_one_letter_code
_entity_poly.pdbx_strand_id
1 'polypeptide(L)'
;MTNSERELDRNWLCRRIVEGAGDAVLFADLDGRIRYWNAGAEVLFGWSAAEAVGQSMDLIIPERLRGRHWHGWGQVMKTGLTRYGQDILAVPASRKDGAPLSIEFTIQLVRDDEGAIVGASAIIRDVTVRFTKDRELRKRLAELEAKVR
;
A
#
# COMPACT_ATOMS: atom_id res chain seq x y z
N MET A 1 38.88 -5.76 -6.72
CA MET A 1 37.73 -5.18 -7.43
C MET A 1 37.32 -3.89 -6.76
N THR A 2 37.48 -2.80 -7.46
CA THR A 2 36.95 -1.53 -7.05
C THR A 2 35.43 -1.54 -7.23
N ASN A 3 34.70 -0.74 -6.45
CA ASN A 3 33.23 -0.65 -6.56
C ASN A 3 32.73 -0.25 -7.97
N SER A 4 33.61 0.35 -8.79
CA SER A 4 33.32 0.74 -10.17
C SER A 4 33.39 -0.41 -11.17
N GLU A 5 33.95 -1.54 -10.79
CA GLU A 5 34.13 -2.70 -11.68
C GLU A 5 33.06 -3.78 -11.45
N ARG A 6 32.24 -3.61 -10.43
CA ARG A 6 31.12 -4.50 -10.20
C ARG A 6 29.98 -4.04 -11.10
N GLU A 7 29.84 -4.72 -12.24
CA GLU A 7 28.62 -4.54 -13.04
C GLU A 7 27.42 -4.75 -12.14
N LEU A 8 26.61 -3.69 -11.97
CA LEU A 8 25.44 -3.75 -11.09
C LEU A 8 24.42 -4.71 -11.72
N ASP A 9 24.33 -5.91 -11.17
CA ASP A 9 23.28 -6.84 -11.55
C ASP A 9 21.91 -6.19 -11.30
N ARG A 10 21.12 -6.08 -12.35
CA ARG A 10 19.80 -5.45 -12.33
C ARG A 10 18.88 -6.09 -11.28
N ASN A 11 18.87 -7.41 -11.19
CA ASN A 11 18.04 -8.13 -10.24
C ASN A 11 18.45 -7.81 -8.80
N TRP A 12 19.74 -7.80 -8.53
CA TRP A 12 20.27 -7.42 -7.23
C TRP A 12 19.91 -5.97 -6.89
N LEU A 13 20.10 -5.05 -7.83
CA LEU A 13 19.82 -3.63 -7.62
C LEU A 13 18.32 -3.39 -7.34
N CYS A 14 17.43 -3.97 -8.17
CA CYS A 14 15.98 -3.84 -7.98
C CYS A 14 15.53 -4.36 -6.62
N ARG A 15 16.08 -5.51 -6.21
CA ARG A 15 15.78 -6.07 -4.89
C ARG A 15 16.22 -5.14 -3.77
N ARG A 16 17.44 -4.60 -3.86
CA ARG A 16 17.95 -3.68 -2.81
C ARG A 16 17.15 -2.39 -2.74
N ILE A 17 16.76 -1.84 -3.89
CA ILE A 17 15.93 -0.63 -3.93
C ILE A 17 14.57 -0.86 -3.27
N VAL A 18 13.91 -1.96 -3.61
CA VAL A 18 12.56 -2.26 -3.10
C VAL A 18 12.60 -2.61 -1.62
N GLU A 19 13.52 -3.48 -1.20
CA GLU A 19 13.64 -3.87 0.21
C GLU A 19 13.98 -2.70 1.12
N GLY A 20 14.82 -1.76 0.65
CA GLY A 20 15.27 -0.62 1.43
C GLY A 20 14.45 0.65 1.27
N ALA A 21 13.40 0.65 0.45
CA ALA A 21 12.58 1.83 0.24
C ALA A 21 11.89 2.27 1.54
N GLY A 22 11.84 3.58 1.78
CA GLY A 22 11.17 4.16 2.94
C GLY A 22 9.64 4.03 2.86
N ASP A 23 9.09 4.02 1.65
CA ASP A 23 7.68 3.73 1.45
C ASP A 23 7.44 2.21 1.63
N ALA A 24 6.23 1.86 2.08
CA ALA A 24 5.85 0.46 2.16
C ALA A 24 5.63 -0.11 0.76
N VAL A 25 6.24 -1.26 0.49
CA VAL A 25 6.02 -2.01 -0.75
C VAL A 25 5.56 -3.41 -0.38
N LEU A 26 4.41 -3.80 -0.89
CA LEU A 26 3.89 -5.14 -0.67
C LEU A 26 3.34 -5.73 -1.97
N PHE A 27 3.27 -7.04 -2.00
CA PHE A 27 2.65 -7.80 -3.07
C PHE A 27 1.72 -8.85 -2.46
N ALA A 28 0.52 -8.96 -3.01
CA ALA A 28 -0.43 -10.00 -2.65
C ALA A 28 -0.80 -10.82 -3.89
N ASP A 29 -0.92 -12.13 -3.70
CA ASP A 29 -1.28 -13.06 -4.78
C ASP A 29 -2.78 -13.01 -5.11
N LEU A 30 -3.22 -13.86 -6.03
CA LEU A 30 -4.62 -13.91 -6.47
C LEU A 30 -5.60 -14.14 -5.32
N ASP A 31 -5.19 -14.87 -4.31
CA ASP A 31 -6.01 -15.16 -3.13
C ASP A 31 -5.99 -14.05 -2.09
N GLY A 32 -5.25 -12.97 -2.36
CA GLY A 32 -5.12 -11.86 -1.42
C GLY A 32 -4.17 -12.12 -0.28
N ARG A 33 -3.31 -13.12 -0.40
CA ARG A 33 -2.29 -13.40 0.60
C ARG A 33 -1.03 -12.61 0.31
N ILE A 34 -0.47 -12.02 1.34
CA ILE A 34 0.76 -11.24 1.26
C ILE A 34 1.92 -12.19 0.95
N ARG A 35 2.67 -11.89 -0.11
CA ARG A 35 3.85 -12.67 -0.53
C ARG A 35 5.13 -11.87 -0.49
N TYR A 36 5.04 -10.55 -0.42
CA TYR A 36 6.18 -9.67 -0.28
C TYR A 36 5.84 -8.51 0.67
N TRP A 37 6.81 -8.12 1.46
CA TRP A 37 6.65 -7.10 2.51
C TRP A 37 8.01 -6.51 2.82
N ASN A 38 8.26 -5.26 2.45
CA ASN A 38 9.58 -4.63 2.61
C ASN A 38 9.76 -4.00 4.01
N ALA A 39 10.94 -3.40 4.21
CA ALA A 39 11.25 -2.72 5.47
C ALA A 39 10.30 -1.54 5.73
N GLY A 40 9.93 -0.79 4.69
CA GLY A 40 8.96 0.30 4.82
C GLY A 40 7.59 -0.17 5.31
N ALA A 41 7.14 -1.34 4.86
CA ALA A 41 5.89 -1.94 5.32
C ALA A 41 5.97 -2.35 6.79
N GLU A 42 7.10 -2.86 7.24
CA GLU A 42 7.31 -3.20 8.66
C GLU A 42 7.16 -1.97 9.55
N VAL A 43 7.75 -0.86 9.15
CA VAL A 43 7.67 0.40 9.89
C VAL A 43 6.25 0.97 9.87
N LEU A 44 5.63 0.99 8.70
CA LEU A 44 4.31 1.60 8.50
C LEU A 44 3.20 0.86 9.24
N PHE A 45 3.14 -0.46 9.09
CA PHE A 45 2.05 -1.27 9.63
C PHE A 45 2.36 -1.92 10.98
N GLY A 46 3.61 -1.96 11.36
CA GLY A 46 4.03 -2.55 12.64
C GLY A 46 4.17 -4.07 12.65
N TRP A 47 3.88 -4.74 11.54
CA TRP A 47 4.08 -6.19 11.40
C TRP A 47 5.41 -6.44 10.72
N SER A 48 6.18 -7.42 11.21
CA SER A 48 7.40 -7.85 10.52
C SER A 48 7.05 -8.63 9.25
N ALA A 49 8.01 -8.73 8.32
CA ALA A 49 7.82 -9.55 7.12
C ALA A 49 7.53 -11.02 7.49
N ALA A 50 8.21 -11.55 8.51
CA ALA A 50 7.97 -12.90 8.98
C ALA A 50 6.54 -13.11 9.49
N GLU A 51 5.95 -12.10 10.12
CA GLU A 51 4.56 -12.14 10.59
C GLU A 51 3.55 -11.96 9.45
N ALA A 52 3.85 -11.07 8.49
CA ALA A 52 2.90 -10.65 7.46
C ALA A 52 2.84 -11.59 6.25
N VAL A 53 3.99 -12.09 5.79
CA VAL A 53 4.04 -12.94 4.60
C VAL A 53 3.28 -14.25 4.84
N GLY A 54 2.37 -14.57 3.93
CA GLY A 54 1.48 -15.74 4.04
C GLY A 54 0.13 -15.43 4.69
N GLN A 55 -0.02 -14.25 5.30
CA GLN A 55 -1.29 -13.82 5.88
C GLN A 55 -2.17 -13.13 4.84
N SER A 56 -3.48 -13.11 5.10
CA SER A 56 -4.42 -12.31 4.32
C SER A 56 -4.12 -10.81 4.47
N MET A 57 -4.36 -10.04 3.41
CA MET A 57 -4.31 -8.58 3.50
C MET A 57 -5.32 -7.99 4.50
N ASP A 58 -6.24 -8.76 5.03
CA ASP A 58 -7.09 -8.34 6.15
C ASP A 58 -6.29 -7.77 7.31
N LEU A 59 -5.02 -8.17 7.42
CA LEU A 59 -4.09 -7.67 8.41
C LEU A 59 -4.03 -6.14 8.46
N ILE A 60 -4.15 -5.49 7.30
CA ILE A 60 -4.04 -4.03 7.16
C ILE A 60 -5.36 -3.36 6.77
N ILE A 61 -6.42 -4.13 6.57
CA ILE A 61 -7.72 -3.60 6.14
C ILE A 61 -8.66 -3.54 7.35
N PRO A 62 -9.18 -2.35 7.70
CA PRO A 62 -10.17 -2.24 8.76
C PRO A 62 -11.36 -3.17 8.50
N GLU A 63 -11.83 -3.84 9.54
CA GLU A 63 -12.87 -4.88 9.44
C GLU A 63 -14.10 -4.41 8.64
N ARG A 64 -14.56 -3.19 8.89
CA ARG A 64 -15.72 -2.60 8.20
C ARG A 64 -15.54 -2.44 6.69
N LEU A 65 -14.29 -2.45 6.20
CA LEU A 65 -13.97 -2.26 4.77
C LEU A 65 -13.62 -3.57 4.06
N ARG A 66 -13.50 -4.66 4.78
CA ARG A 66 -13.03 -5.95 4.20
C ARG A 66 -13.95 -6.48 3.13
N GLY A 67 -15.25 -6.49 3.37
CA GLY A 67 -16.22 -6.98 2.37
C GLY A 67 -16.14 -6.23 1.05
N ARG A 68 -16.10 -4.91 1.12
CA ARG A 68 -15.97 -4.04 -0.07
C ARG A 68 -14.64 -4.26 -0.77
N HIS A 69 -13.55 -4.36 -0.01
CA HIS A 69 -12.23 -4.61 -0.55
C HIS A 69 -12.16 -5.92 -1.32
N TRP A 70 -12.63 -7.02 -0.74
CA TRP A 70 -12.56 -8.33 -1.38
C TRP A 70 -13.48 -8.46 -2.57
N HIS A 71 -14.61 -7.78 -2.56
CA HIS A 71 -15.47 -7.70 -3.74
C HIS A 71 -14.74 -7.01 -4.91
N GLY A 72 -14.12 -5.86 -4.66
CA GLY A 72 -13.34 -5.14 -5.66
C GLY A 72 -12.11 -5.95 -6.13
N TRP A 73 -11.41 -6.59 -5.20
CA TRP A 73 -10.26 -7.44 -5.49
C TRP A 73 -10.62 -8.57 -6.46
N GLY A 74 -11.70 -9.29 -6.17
CA GLY A 74 -12.16 -10.39 -7.03
C GLY A 74 -12.48 -9.91 -8.45
N GLN A 75 -13.12 -8.76 -8.59
CA GLN A 75 -13.42 -8.16 -9.89
C GLN A 75 -12.13 -7.82 -10.67
N VAL A 76 -11.16 -7.18 -10.02
CA VAL A 76 -9.91 -6.77 -10.65
C VAL A 76 -9.08 -7.98 -11.05
N MET A 77 -8.97 -8.99 -10.19
CA MET A 77 -8.21 -10.21 -10.49
C MET A 77 -8.82 -11.00 -11.64
N LYS A 78 -10.13 -10.97 -11.77
CA LYS A 78 -10.86 -11.67 -12.82
C LYS A 78 -10.82 -10.94 -14.17
N THR A 79 -10.97 -9.62 -14.17
CA THR A 79 -11.11 -8.83 -15.40
C THR A 79 -9.81 -8.17 -15.85
N GLY A 80 -8.84 -7.98 -14.97
CA GLY A 80 -7.62 -7.23 -15.24
C GLY A 80 -7.84 -5.72 -15.38
N LEU A 81 -9.02 -5.25 -15.04
CA LEU A 81 -9.38 -3.83 -15.13
C LEU A 81 -9.52 -3.25 -13.74
N THR A 82 -8.76 -2.19 -13.46
CA THR A 82 -8.91 -1.42 -12.23
C THR A 82 -9.76 -0.18 -12.51
N ARG A 83 -10.66 0.14 -11.58
CA ARG A 83 -11.47 1.35 -11.66
C ARG A 83 -10.61 2.62 -11.63
N TYR A 84 -9.44 2.55 -11.03
CA TYR A 84 -8.62 3.71 -10.69
C TYR A 84 -7.40 3.88 -11.58
N GLY A 85 -7.04 2.89 -12.41
CA GLY A 85 -5.87 2.95 -13.27
C GLY A 85 -4.60 3.22 -12.47
N GLN A 86 -3.94 4.35 -12.77
CA GLN A 86 -2.74 4.80 -12.06
C GLN A 86 -3.04 5.90 -11.03
N ASP A 87 -4.30 6.11 -10.69
CA ASP A 87 -4.69 7.12 -9.73
C ASP A 87 -4.21 6.75 -8.33
N ILE A 88 -3.91 7.78 -7.54
CA ILE A 88 -3.52 7.62 -6.15
C ILE A 88 -4.79 7.44 -5.32
N LEU A 89 -4.82 6.37 -4.53
CA LEU A 89 -5.92 6.05 -3.64
C LEU A 89 -5.59 6.46 -2.21
N ALA A 90 -6.55 7.07 -1.52
CA ALA A 90 -6.41 7.47 -0.12
C ALA A 90 -7.49 6.76 0.70
N VAL A 91 -7.08 5.96 1.68
CA VAL A 91 -7.98 5.14 2.49
C VAL A 91 -7.45 4.97 3.91
N PRO A 92 -8.33 4.64 4.89
CA PRO A 92 -7.86 4.21 6.20
C PRO A 92 -7.26 2.79 6.13
N ALA A 93 -6.31 2.53 7.02
CA ALA A 93 -5.67 1.22 7.16
C ALA A 93 -5.49 0.90 8.66
N SER A 94 -5.19 -0.35 8.95
CA SER A 94 -4.96 -0.85 10.32
C SER A 94 -3.49 -1.11 10.57
N ARG A 95 -3.01 -0.69 11.76
CA ARG A 95 -1.70 -1.03 12.29
C ARG A 95 -1.81 -2.15 13.31
N LYS A 96 -0.70 -2.85 13.55
CA LYS A 96 -0.61 -3.90 14.58
C LYS A 96 -1.01 -3.38 15.97
N ASP A 97 -0.63 -2.15 16.31
CA ASP A 97 -0.92 -1.54 17.60
C ASP A 97 -2.35 -0.97 17.71
N GLY A 98 -3.13 -1.05 16.63
CA GLY A 98 -4.50 -0.52 16.59
C GLY A 98 -4.60 0.98 16.37
N ALA A 99 -3.47 1.68 16.23
CA ALA A 99 -3.50 3.13 15.97
C ALA A 99 -4.14 3.41 14.60
N PRO A 100 -4.94 4.49 14.50
CA PRO A 100 -5.54 4.87 13.21
C PRO A 100 -4.45 5.30 12.24
N LEU A 101 -4.60 4.88 10.97
CA LEU A 101 -3.64 5.12 9.91
C LEU A 101 -4.40 5.55 8.66
N SER A 102 -3.96 6.65 8.05
CA SER A 102 -4.43 7.06 6.73
C SER A 102 -3.30 6.85 5.75
N ILE A 103 -3.57 6.11 4.69
CA ILE A 103 -2.56 5.77 3.69
C ILE A 103 -2.97 6.27 2.31
N GLU A 104 -1.96 6.54 1.52
CA GLU A 104 -2.06 6.87 0.11
C GLU A 104 -1.23 5.86 -0.65
N PHE A 105 -1.75 5.31 -1.75
CA PHE A 105 -1.04 4.27 -2.46
C PHE A 105 -1.38 4.22 -3.94
N THR A 106 -0.49 3.61 -4.69
CA THR A 106 -0.70 3.21 -6.08
C THR A 106 -0.66 1.70 -6.18
N ILE A 107 -1.45 1.14 -7.10
CA ILE A 107 -1.53 -0.30 -7.32
C ILE A 107 -1.02 -0.62 -8.72
N GLN A 108 -0.27 -1.72 -8.83
CA GLN A 108 0.15 -2.28 -10.10
C GLN A 108 -0.26 -3.75 -10.15
N LEU A 109 -0.99 -4.14 -11.20
CA LEU A 109 -1.23 -5.56 -11.47
C LEU A 109 0.06 -6.18 -11.97
N VAL A 110 0.48 -7.25 -11.34
CA VAL A 110 1.68 -7.98 -11.74
C VAL A 110 1.26 -9.15 -12.62
N ARG A 111 1.90 -9.24 -13.78
CA ARG A 111 1.63 -10.30 -14.75
C ARG A 111 2.86 -11.15 -14.94
N ASP A 112 2.66 -12.42 -15.23
CA ASP A 112 3.76 -13.31 -15.63
C ASP A 112 4.20 -13.04 -17.08
N ASP A 113 5.18 -13.78 -17.56
CA ASP A 113 5.71 -13.63 -18.92
C ASP A 113 4.67 -13.96 -20.00
N GLU A 114 3.62 -14.68 -19.66
CA GLU A 114 2.53 -15.04 -20.58
C GLU A 114 1.36 -14.05 -20.51
N GLY A 115 1.47 -13.02 -19.67
CA GLY A 115 0.47 -11.98 -19.52
C GLY A 115 -0.65 -12.29 -18.51
N ALA A 116 -0.58 -13.42 -17.83
CA ALA A 116 -1.56 -13.76 -16.81
C ALA A 116 -1.30 -12.98 -15.52
N ILE A 117 -2.37 -12.48 -14.88
CA ILE A 117 -2.28 -11.77 -13.61
C ILE A 117 -1.89 -12.76 -12.51
N VAL A 118 -0.85 -12.46 -11.76
CA VAL A 118 -0.40 -13.26 -10.61
C VAL A 118 -0.70 -12.60 -9.27
N GLY A 119 -1.09 -11.34 -9.29
CA GLY A 119 -1.45 -10.59 -8.10
C GLY A 119 -1.31 -9.09 -8.32
N ALA A 120 -1.25 -8.35 -7.24
CA ALA A 120 -1.06 -6.90 -7.28
C ALA A 120 -0.01 -6.45 -6.28
N SER A 121 0.79 -5.47 -6.69
CA SER A 121 1.70 -4.77 -5.80
C SER A 121 1.15 -3.39 -5.46
N ALA A 122 1.51 -2.89 -4.29
CA ALA A 122 1.16 -1.55 -3.85
C ALA A 122 2.39 -0.85 -3.30
N ILE A 123 2.52 0.43 -3.61
CA ILE A 123 3.49 1.33 -3.00
C ILE A 123 2.69 2.31 -2.16
N ILE A 124 2.96 2.32 -0.85
CA ILE A 124 2.08 2.91 0.15
C ILE A 124 2.84 3.91 1.00
N ARG A 125 2.22 5.05 1.22
CA ARG A 125 2.76 6.13 2.05
C ARG A 125 1.79 6.47 3.18
N ASP A 126 2.35 6.73 4.37
CA ASP A 126 1.60 7.23 5.50
C ASP A 126 1.30 8.72 5.30
N VAL A 127 0.02 9.06 5.30
CA VAL A 127 -0.44 10.45 5.17
C VAL A 127 -1.31 10.87 6.36
N THR A 128 -1.19 10.15 7.48
CA THR A 128 -1.99 10.40 8.69
C THR A 128 -1.85 11.83 9.20
N VAL A 129 -0.63 12.33 9.27
CA VAL A 129 -0.37 13.71 9.73
C VAL A 129 -0.99 14.73 8.77
N ARG A 130 -0.80 14.54 7.47
CA ARG A 130 -1.38 15.43 6.45
C ARG A 130 -2.90 15.41 6.49
N PHE A 131 -3.48 14.23 6.59
CA PHE A 131 -4.94 14.06 6.68
C PHE A 131 -5.52 14.76 7.90
N THR A 132 -4.91 14.62 9.06
CA THR A 132 -5.32 15.27 10.30
C THR A 132 -5.25 16.79 10.19
N LYS A 133 -4.17 17.31 9.63
CA LYS A 133 -4.00 18.76 9.41
C LYS A 133 -5.05 19.32 8.46
N ASP A 134 -5.31 18.65 7.36
CA ASP A 134 -6.33 19.05 6.37
C ASP A 134 -7.71 19.07 7.02
N ARG A 135 -8.01 18.09 7.83
CA ARG A 135 -9.28 18.00 8.55
C ARG A 135 -9.45 19.15 9.54
N GLU A 136 -8.41 19.48 10.29
CA GLU A 136 -8.40 20.61 11.22
C GLU A 136 -8.56 21.94 10.49
N LEU A 137 -7.87 22.12 9.37
CA LEU A 137 -7.97 23.33 8.55
C LEU A 137 -9.38 23.52 7.98
N ARG A 138 -10.00 22.45 7.49
CA ARG A 138 -11.38 22.49 6.98
C ARG A 138 -12.37 22.87 8.08
N LYS A 139 -12.19 22.29 9.25
CA LYS A 139 -13.01 22.62 10.42
C LYS A 139 -12.88 24.08 10.79
N ARG A 140 -11.65 24.60 10.84
CA ARG A 140 -11.35 25.99 11.16
C ARG A 140 -11.96 26.96 10.12
N LEU A 141 -11.85 26.61 8.84
CA LEU A 141 -12.44 27.38 7.75
C LEU A 141 -13.97 27.44 7.89
N ALA A 142 -14.63 26.32 8.15
CA ALA A 142 -16.08 26.27 8.37
C ALA A 142 -16.50 27.13 9.55
N GLU A 143 -15.76 27.13 10.65
CA GLU A 143 -16.03 27.97 11.83
C GLU A 143 -15.89 29.45 11.50
N LEU A 144 -14.88 29.83 10.71
CA LEU A 144 -14.69 31.22 10.28
C LEU A 144 -15.79 31.69 9.33
N GLU A 145 -16.20 30.85 8.39
CA GLU A 145 -17.32 31.13 7.48
C GLU A 145 -18.63 31.31 8.23
N ALA A 146 -18.87 30.52 9.26
CA ALA A 146 -20.06 30.63 10.10
C ALA A 146 -20.11 31.95 10.87
N LYS A 147 -18.95 32.52 11.25
CA LYS A 147 -18.87 33.81 11.96
C LYS A 147 -19.12 35.02 11.06
N VAL A 148 -18.95 34.87 9.75
CA VAL A 148 -19.11 35.96 8.76
C VAL A 148 -20.57 36.10 8.32
N ARG A 149 -21.40 35.13 8.58
CA ARG A 149 -22.83 35.15 8.24
C ARG A 149 -23.67 35.87 9.27
#